data_05bb660df9cb21b10f6c5534bdb0d366
#
_entry.id   05bb660df9cb21b10f6c5534bdb0d366
#
_cell.length_a   1.000
_cell.length_b   1.000
_cell.length_c   1.000
_cell.angle_alpha   90.00
_cell.angle_beta   90.00
_cell.angle_gamma   90.00
#
_symmetry.space_group_name_H-M   'P 1'
#
loop_
_entity.id
_entity.type
_entity.pdbx_description
1 polymer ?
#
loop_
_entity_poly.entity_id
_entity_poly.type
_entity_poly.pdbx_seq_one_letter_code
_entity_poly.pdbx_strand_id
1 'polypeptide(L)'
;VTADYGQRVYRYELSAAVNGEEALFTLTAPETVAGLTARIEEDEGWLEYDGAILETGELAPGGLTPMGAIPALLETARSGYLDTCVLEELGEVQALRVVSRDPEEKQGSGTETTLWFDAATHALVRGEISQDGVCVLQCEFSQFTKE
;
A
#
# COMPACT_ATOMS: atom_id res chain seq x y z
N VAL A 1 1.55 6.41 4.82
CA VAL A 1 0.31 5.62 4.71
C VAL A 1 -0.80 6.32 5.49
N THR A 2 -1.92 6.51 4.84
CA THR A 2 -3.16 6.98 5.48
C THR A 2 -4.19 5.86 5.40
N ALA A 3 -4.76 5.50 6.54
CA ALA A 3 -5.85 4.54 6.65
C ALA A 3 -7.09 5.26 7.16
N ASP A 4 -8.15 5.25 6.36
CA ASP A 4 -9.45 5.89 6.69
C ASP A 4 -10.53 4.82 6.82
N TYR A 5 -10.95 4.59 8.04
CA TYR A 5 -12.03 3.65 8.38
C TYR A 5 -13.35 4.37 8.71
N GLY A 6 -13.53 5.58 8.17
CA GLY A 6 -14.71 6.40 8.37
C GLY A 6 -14.71 7.16 9.71
N GLN A 7 -14.87 6.45 10.82
CA GLN A 7 -14.86 7.06 12.15
C GLN A 7 -13.47 7.34 12.72
N ARG A 8 -12.44 6.71 12.15
CA ARG A 8 -11.04 6.85 12.57
C ARG A 8 -10.13 6.93 11.37
N VAL A 9 -9.25 7.91 11.38
CA VAL A 9 -8.20 8.09 10.37
C VAL A 9 -6.85 7.99 11.04
N TYR A 10 -6.00 7.10 10.53
CA TYR A 10 -4.64 6.91 11.00
C TYR A 10 -3.66 7.35 9.92
N ARG A 11 -2.59 8.01 10.34
CA ARG A 11 -1.50 8.40 9.43
C ARG A 11 -0.18 7.91 10.00
N TYR A 12 0.60 7.27 9.13
CA TYR A 12 1.92 6.73 9.47
C TYR A 12 2.94 7.18 8.44
N GLU A 13 4.13 7.52 8.92
CA GLU A 13 5.32 7.60 8.07
C GLU A 13 6.19 6.39 8.38
N LEU A 14 6.74 5.80 7.34
CA LEU A 14 7.56 4.59 7.48
C LEU A 14 8.56 4.47 6.34
N SER A 15 9.65 3.74 6.59
CA SER A 15 10.48 3.20 5.55
C SER A 15 10.05 1.76 5.25
N ALA A 16 10.09 1.38 3.97
CA ALA A 16 9.73 0.06 3.52
C ALA A 16 10.85 -0.53 2.67
N ALA A 17 11.18 -1.78 2.92
CA ALA A 17 12.03 -2.60 2.05
C ALA A 17 11.25 -3.86 1.69
N VAL A 18 11.09 -4.12 0.38
CA VAL A 18 10.34 -5.27 -0.11
C VAL A 18 11.23 -6.07 -1.05
N ASN A 19 11.36 -7.36 -0.79
CA ASN A 19 12.16 -8.28 -1.58
C ASN A 19 11.42 -9.61 -1.77
N GLY A 20 10.81 -9.78 -2.94
CA GLY A 20 9.98 -10.95 -3.21
C GLY A 20 8.75 -11.00 -2.31
N GLU A 21 8.68 -12.02 -1.47
CA GLU A 21 7.59 -12.26 -0.52
C GLU A 21 7.87 -11.69 0.88
N GLU A 22 9.08 -11.16 1.08
CA GLU A 22 9.45 -10.50 2.32
C GLU A 22 9.25 -8.98 2.25
N ALA A 23 8.65 -8.41 3.28
CA ALA A 23 8.55 -6.97 3.46
C ALA A 23 8.92 -6.57 4.89
N LEU A 24 9.76 -5.54 5.00
CA LEU A 24 10.18 -4.96 6.27
C LEU A 24 9.78 -3.49 6.29
N PHE A 25 9.08 -3.10 7.32
CA PHE A 25 8.63 -1.73 7.55
C PHE A 25 9.17 -1.23 8.88
N THR A 26 9.63 0.02 8.90
CA THR A 26 10.00 0.69 10.15
C THR A 26 9.23 2.00 10.22
N LEU A 27 8.39 2.15 11.24
CA LEU A 27 7.60 3.35 11.47
C LEU A 27 8.48 4.46 11.99
N THR A 28 8.35 5.65 11.39
CA THR A 28 9.07 6.86 11.78
C THR A 28 8.15 7.92 12.40
N ALA A 29 6.87 7.88 12.08
CA ALA A 29 5.84 8.74 12.67
C ALA A 29 4.47 8.03 12.73
N PRO A 30 3.60 8.39 13.69
CA PRO A 30 3.80 9.38 14.75
C PRO A 30 4.80 8.90 15.83
N GLU A 31 5.29 9.81 16.66
CA GLU A 31 6.30 9.53 17.71
C GLU A 31 5.88 8.39 18.65
N THR A 32 4.59 8.22 18.90
CA THR A 32 4.05 7.18 19.77
C THR A 32 4.28 5.75 19.27
N VAL A 33 4.55 5.58 17.99
CA VAL A 33 4.81 4.28 17.35
C VAL A 33 6.12 4.25 16.57
N ALA A 34 6.89 5.33 16.64
CA ALA A 34 8.20 5.40 15.99
C ALA A 34 9.14 4.33 16.56
N GLY A 35 9.87 3.65 15.68
CA GLY A 35 10.73 2.53 16.02
C GLY A 35 10.04 1.16 16.03
N LEU A 36 8.71 1.12 15.88
CA LEU A 36 8.01 -0.13 15.64
C LEU A 36 8.42 -0.68 14.27
N THR A 37 8.83 -1.92 14.24
CA THR A 37 9.18 -2.65 13.03
C THR A 37 8.12 -3.69 12.73
N ALA A 38 7.63 -3.72 11.52
CA ALA A 38 6.73 -4.73 11.01
C ALA A 38 7.44 -5.57 9.96
N ARG A 39 7.39 -6.87 10.08
CA ARG A 39 7.91 -7.81 9.09
C ARG A 39 6.77 -8.68 8.59
N ILE A 40 6.75 -8.86 7.29
CA ILE A 40 5.85 -9.79 6.60
C ILE A 40 6.72 -10.78 5.85
N GLU A 41 6.39 -12.05 5.95
CA GLU A 41 7.05 -13.14 5.25
C GLU A 41 5.97 -14.10 4.78
N GLU A 42 5.87 -14.30 3.48
CA GLU A 42 4.70 -14.93 2.86
C GLU A 42 3.42 -14.17 3.23
N ASP A 43 2.49 -14.78 3.95
CA ASP A 43 1.22 -14.15 4.39
C ASP A 43 1.17 -13.91 5.90
N GLU A 44 2.26 -14.17 6.62
CA GLU A 44 2.34 -14.01 8.06
C GLU A 44 3.06 -12.71 8.45
N GLY A 45 2.62 -12.11 9.52
CA GLY A 45 3.16 -10.84 10.01
C GLY A 45 3.65 -10.89 11.44
N TRP A 46 4.71 -10.13 11.71
CA TRP A 46 5.28 -9.89 13.03
C TRP A 46 5.47 -8.41 13.28
N LEU A 47 5.19 -8.01 14.50
CA LEU A 47 5.51 -6.67 14.99
C LEU A 47 6.59 -6.77 16.06
N GLU A 48 7.59 -5.93 15.98
CA GLU A 48 8.65 -5.83 16.99
C GLU A 48 8.74 -4.39 17.50
N TYR A 49 8.73 -4.25 18.81
CA TYR A 49 8.91 -2.96 19.47
C TYR A 49 9.62 -3.16 20.81
N ASP A 50 10.71 -2.44 21.03
CA ASP A 50 11.50 -2.45 22.27
C ASP A 50 11.88 -3.89 22.74
N GLY A 51 12.21 -4.76 21.79
CA GLY A 51 12.58 -6.15 22.05
C GLY A 51 11.41 -7.12 22.29
N ALA A 52 10.18 -6.64 22.29
CA ALA A 52 8.99 -7.48 22.31
C ALA A 52 8.56 -7.82 20.89
N ILE A 53 8.26 -9.09 20.64
CA ILE A 53 7.80 -9.60 19.34
C ILE A 53 6.38 -10.10 19.50
N LEU A 54 5.50 -9.66 18.60
CA LEU A 54 4.11 -10.07 18.49
C LEU A 54 3.85 -10.66 17.11
N GLU A 55 3.43 -11.91 17.05
CA GLU A 55 2.90 -12.51 15.82
C GLU A 55 1.49 -11.97 15.58
N THR A 56 1.25 -11.44 14.38
CA THR A 56 -0.07 -10.90 14.01
C THR A 56 -0.94 -11.93 13.32
N GLY A 57 -0.39 -13.09 12.95
CA GLY A 57 -1.06 -14.11 12.15
C GLY A 57 -1.22 -13.69 10.69
N GLU A 58 -2.14 -14.33 9.99
CA GLU A 58 -2.45 -14.01 8.59
C GLU A 58 -2.90 -12.56 8.43
N LEU A 59 -2.39 -11.88 7.42
CA LEU A 59 -2.80 -10.55 7.05
C LEU A 59 -4.22 -10.57 6.44
N ALA A 60 -4.98 -9.52 6.73
CA ALA A 60 -6.29 -9.37 6.12
C ALA A 60 -6.20 -9.33 4.59
N PRO A 61 -7.03 -10.07 3.86
CA PRO A 61 -7.04 -10.06 2.41
C PRO A 61 -7.25 -8.65 1.84
N GLY A 62 -6.71 -8.41 0.64
CA GLY A 62 -6.90 -7.17 -0.11
C GLY A 62 -6.12 -5.96 0.41
N GLY A 63 -5.23 -6.14 1.38
CA GLY A 63 -4.36 -5.06 1.87
C GLY A 63 -5.09 -3.97 2.64
N LEU A 64 -6.27 -4.26 3.22
CA LEU A 64 -7.11 -3.28 3.94
C LEU A 64 -6.61 -2.93 5.34
N THR A 65 -5.37 -3.26 5.65
CA THR A 65 -4.67 -2.84 6.87
C THR A 65 -3.45 -2.01 6.51
N PRO A 66 -3.01 -1.07 7.37
CA PRO A 66 -1.81 -0.27 7.10
C PRO A 66 -0.56 -1.13 6.83
N MET A 67 -0.45 -2.26 7.50
CA MET A 67 0.66 -3.19 7.34
C MET A 67 0.61 -3.95 6.01
N GLY A 68 -0.59 -4.34 5.56
CA GLY A 68 -0.80 -5.09 4.32
C GLY A 68 -0.87 -4.23 3.06
N ALA A 69 -1.03 -2.91 3.20
CA ALA A 69 -1.29 -2.02 2.06
C ALA A 69 -0.16 -2.01 1.02
N ILE A 70 1.08 -1.80 1.46
CA ILE A 70 2.22 -1.71 0.53
C ILE A 70 2.47 -3.03 -0.20
N PRO A 71 2.52 -4.20 0.46
CA PRO A 71 2.61 -5.48 -0.24
C PRO A 71 1.48 -5.69 -1.26
N ALA A 72 0.24 -5.38 -0.90
CA ALA A 72 -0.90 -5.53 -1.80
C ALA A 72 -0.81 -4.61 -3.02
N LEU A 73 -0.36 -3.35 -2.85
CA LEU A 73 -0.13 -2.41 -3.94
C LEU A 73 0.95 -2.91 -4.90
N LEU A 74 2.07 -3.42 -4.35
CA LEU A 74 3.17 -3.93 -5.17
C LEU A 74 2.80 -5.24 -5.88
N GLU A 75 2.04 -6.12 -5.23
CA GLU A 75 1.52 -7.32 -5.88
C GLU A 75 0.56 -6.97 -7.02
N THR A 76 -0.35 -6.02 -6.81
CA THR A 76 -1.23 -5.53 -7.87
C THR A 76 -0.45 -4.91 -9.03
N ALA A 77 0.64 -4.19 -8.74
CA ALA A 77 1.52 -3.64 -9.78
C ALA A 77 2.18 -4.72 -10.65
N ARG A 78 2.42 -5.91 -10.08
CA ARG A 78 3.05 -7.05 -10.76
C ARG A 78 2.06 -7.92 -11.54
N SER A 79 0.89 -8.17 -10.97
CA SER A 79 -0.02 -9.22 -11.44
C SER A 79 -1.49 -8.82 -11.52
N GLY A 80 -1.85 -7.59 -11.14
CA GLY A 80 -3.24 -7.13 -11.12
C GLY A 80 -3.89 -7.07 -12.50
N TYR A 81 -5.21 -7.31 -12.55
CA TYR A 81 -5.99 -7.13 -13.77
C TYR A 81 -6.14 -5.64 -14.09
N LEU A 82 -5.66 -5.23 -15.25
CA LEU A 82 -5.72 -3.85 -15.72
C LEU A 82 -7.13 -3.53 -16.23
N ASP A 83 -7.86 -2.71 -15.50
CA ASP A 83 -9.18 -2.19 -15.91
C ASP A 83 -9.03 -0.89 -16.70
N THR A 84 -8.28 0.07 -16.19
CA THR A 84 -8.11 1.40 -16.79
C THR A 84 -6.66 1.87 -16.67
N CYS A 85 -6.19 2.56 -17.70
CA CYS A 85 -4.87 3.17 -17.73
C CYS A 85 -4.97 4.56 -18.38
N VAL A 86 -4.63 5.62 -17.64
CA VAL A 86 -4.76 7.01 -18.08
C VAL A 86 -3.55 7.82 -17.66
N LEU A 87 -3.06 8.68 -18.56
CA LEU A 87 -2.03 9.66 -18.24
C LEU A 87 -2.69 10.92 -17.66
N GLU A 88 -2.26 11.35 -16.49
CA GLU A 88 -2.80 12.53 -15.81
C GLU A 88 -1.71 13.31 -15.06
N GLU A 89 -2.03 14.52 -14.62
CA GLU A 89 -1.15 15.33 -13.77
C GLU A 89 -1.45 15.03 -12.30
N LEU A 90 -0.42 14.61 -11.56
CA LEU A 90 -0.45 14.41 -10.11
C LEU A 90 0.49 15.43 -9.45
N GLY A 91 -0.07 16.57 -9.04
CA GLY A 91 0.75 17.69 -8.59
C GLY A 91 1.62 18.25 -9.72
N GLU A 92 2.94 18.22 -9.54
CA GLU A 92 3.92 18.67 -10.56
C GLU A 92 4.44 17.52 -11.45
N VAL A 93 3.94 16.29 -11.23
CA VAL A 93 4.41 15.08 -11.90
C VAL A 93 3.37 14.61 -12.90
N GLN A 94 3.79 14.31 -14.12
CA GLN A 94 2.97 13.58 -15.07
C GLN A 94 2.99 12.10 -14.68
N ALA A 95 1.84 11.55 -14.36
CA ALA A 95 1.72 10.20 -13.85
C ALA A 95 0.82 9.33 -14.71
N LEU A 96 1.19 8.05 -14.82
CA LEU A 96 0.34 7.02 -15.37
C LEU A 96 -0.53 6.45 -14.25
N ARG A 97 -1.83 6.73 -14.29
CA ARG A 97 -2.80 6.16 -13.36
C ARG A 97 -3.33 4.84 -13.90
N VAL A 98 -3.19 3.81 -13.11
CA VAL A 98 -3.62 2.45 -13.41
C VAL A 98 -4.65 2.01 -12.39
N VAL A 99 -5.80 1.55 -12.84
CA VAL A 99 -6.84 0.97 -11.97
C VAL A 99 -6.89 -0.53 -12.21
N SER A 100 -6.83 -1.29 -11.13
CA SER A 100 -6.95 -2.74 -11.12
C SER A 100 -8.12 -3.17 -10.22
N ARG A 101 -8.92 -4.11 -10.68
CA ARG A 101 -10.04 -4.68 -9.94
C ARG A 101 -10.32 -6.10 -10.41
N ASP A 102 -11.13 -6.82 -9.67
CA ASP A 102 -11.64 -8.11 -10.12
C ASP A 102 -12.53 -7.90 -11.36
N PRO A 103 -12.23 -8.55 -12.50
CA PRO A 103 -13.03 -8.41 -13.72
C PRO A 103 -14.45 -8.98 -13.59
N GLU A 104 -14.70 -9.84 -12.61
CA GLU A 104 -16.04 -10.40 -12.36
C GLU A 104 -16.91 -9.51 -11.48
N GLU A 105 -16.31 -8.53 -10.78
CA GLU A 105 -17.06 -7.56 -9.98
C GLU A 105 -17.49 -6.33 -10.78
N LYS A 106 -18.56 -5.69 -10.33
CA LYS A 106 -19.01 -4.44 -10.94
C LYS A 106 -18.07 -3.31 -10.54
N GLN A 107 -17.88 -2.37 -11.44
CA GLN A 107 -17.14 -1.14 -11.15
C GLN A 107 -17.72 -0.43 -9.92
N GLY A 108 -16.86 -0.06 -8.96
CA GLY A 108 -17.24 0.57 -7.72
C GLY A 108 -17.77 -0.39 -6.65
N SER A 109 -17.66 -1.70 -6.85
CA SER A 109 -17.92 -2.73 -5.82
C SER A 109 -16.69 -3.59 -5.60
N GLY A 110 -16.58 -4.16 -4.40
CA GLY A 110 -15.42 -4.96 -4.01
C GLY A 110 -14.16 -4.11 -3.82
N THR A 111 -13.01 -4.73 -3.96
CA THR A 111 -11.71 -4.08 -3.79
C THR A 111 -11.19 -3.57 -5.13
N GLU A 112 -10.92 -2.27 -5.19
CA GLU A 112 -10.23 -1.64 -6.31
C GLU A 112 -8.90 -1.07 -5.85
N THR A 113 -7.86 -1.25 -6.66
CA THR A 113 -6.53 -0.70 -6.42
C THR A 113 -6.18 0.30 -7.52
N THR A 114 -5.78 1.50 -7.13
CA THR A 114 -5.30 2.52 -8.05
C THR A 114 -3.84 2.82 -7.77
N LEU A 115 -3.03 2.80 -8.82
CA LEU A 115 -1.58 3.03 -8.76
C LEU A 115 -1.23 4.20 -9.66
N TRP A 116 -0.32 5.08 -9.20
CA TRP A 116 0.25 6.16 -10.01
C TRP A 116 1.74 5.96 -10.13
N PHE A 117 2.20 5.89 -11.37
CA PHE A 117 3.61 5.79 -11.71
C PHE A 117 4.07 7.09 -12.36
N ASP A 118 5.19 7.62 -11.92
CA ASP A 118 5.85 8.72 -12.61
C ASP A 118 6.14 8.33 -14.07
N ALA A 119 5.63 9.12 -15.02
CA ALA A 119 5.76 8.80 -16.43
C ALA A 119 7.20 8.85 -16.96
N ALA A 120 8.08 9.60 -16.29
CA ALA A 120 9.48 9.75 -16.69
C ALA A 120 10.41 8.71 -16.05
N THR A 121 10.21 8.45 -14.76
CA THR A 121 11.09 7.55 -13.96
C THR A 121 10.53 6.14 -13.80
N HIS A 122 9.24 5.95 -14.05
CA HIS A 122 8.46 4.74 -13.81
C HIS A 122 8.40 4.33 -12.33
N ALA A 123 8.76 5.23 -11.43
CA ALA A 123 8.64 4.99 -9.99
C ALA A 123 7.17 5.02 -9.56
N LEU A 124 6.80 4.14 -8.65
CA LEU A 124 5.51 4.21 -7.98
C LEU A 124 5.52 5.41 -7.04
N VAL A 125 4.58 6.35 -7.24
CA VAL A 125 4.51 7.60 -6.44
C VAL A 125 3.31 7.64 -5.53
N ARG A 126 2.23 6.93 -5.86
CA ARG A 126 1.03 6.83 -5.03
C ARG A 126 0.30 5.51 -5.29
N GLY A 127 -0.35 4.98 -4.27
CA GLY A 127 -1.26 3.85 -4.36
C GLY A 127 -2.46 4.05 -3.46
N GLU A 128 -3.61 3.61 -3.90
CA GLU A 128 -4.86 3.62 -3.14
C GLU A 128 -5.53 2.26 -3.22
N ILE A 129 -6.13 1.84 -2.09
CA ILE A 129 -6.99 0.67 -2.03
C ILE A 129 -8.36 1.14 -1.57
N SER A 130 -9.36 0.89 -2.40
CA SER A 130 -10.75 1.24 -2.14
C SER A 130 -11.57 -0.02 -1.93
N GLN A 131 -12.55 0.08 -1.05
CA GLN A 131 -13.56 -0.95 -0.82
C GLN A 131 -14.94 -0.36 -1.08
N ASP A 132 -15.68 -0.98 -1.99
CA ASP A 132 -17.03 -0.55 -2.38
C ASP A 132 -17.11 0.95 -2.75
N GLY A 133 -16.11 1.41 -3.50
CA GLY A 133 -16.01 2.80 -3.99
C GLY A 133 -15.50 3.82 -2.96
N VAL A 134 -15.12 3.37 -1.75
CA VAL A 134 -14.56 4.24 -0.71
C VAL A 134 -13.07 3.95 -0.55
N CYS A 135 -12.23 4.99 -0.68
CA CYS A 135 -10.80 4.85 -0.44
C CYS A 135 -10.54 4.59 1.05
N VAL A 136 -9.99 3.44 1.36
CA VAL A 136 -9.66 3.00 2.73
C VAL A 136 -8.19 3.24 3.04
N LEU A 137 -7.31 2.93 2.09
CA LEU A 137 -5.87 3.07 2.27
C LEU A 137 -5.27 3.89 1.13
N GLN A 138 -4.41 4.83 1.51
CA GLN A 138 -3.63 5.65 0.61
C GLN A 138 -2.18 5.62 1.04
N CYS A 139 -1.30 5.29 0.11
CA CYS A 139 0.14 5.32 0.29
C CYS A 139 0.75 6.36 -0.66
N GLU A 140 1.56 7.25 -0.14
CA GLU A 140 2.41 8.12 -0.94
C GLU A 140 3.86 7.66 -0.78
N PHE A 141 4.55 7.53 -1.90
CA PHE A 141 5.91 7.03 -1.95
C PHE A 141 6.87 8.16 -2.28
N SER A 142 7.91 8.28 -1.50
CA SER A 142 9.04 9.15 -1.77
C SER A 142 10.34 8.34 -1.72
N GLN A 143 11.37 8.79 -2.43
CA GLN A 143 12.67 8.11 -2.48
C GLN A 143 12.55 6.63 -2.93
N PHE A 144 11.64 6.35 -3.85
CA PHE A 144 11.44 5.00 -4.38
C PHE A 144 12.69 4.57 -5.17
N THR A 145 13.25 3.44 -4.77
CA THR A 145 14.38 2.82 -5.46
C THR A 145 14.04 1.38 -5.82
N LYS A 146 14.49 0.94 -6.98
CA LYS A 146 14.37 -0.44 -7.43
C LYS A 146 15.77 -0.97 -7.72
N GLU A 147 16.13 -2.02 -7.07
CA GLU A 147 17.38 -2.76 -7.31
C GLU A 147 17.18 -3.90 -8.30
#